data_90cb40e5ae211a5fa96fec89942c52ab
#
_entry.id   90cb40e5ae211a5fa96fec89942c52ab
#
_cell.length_a   1.000
_cell.length_b   1.000
_cell.length_c   1.000
_cell.angle_alpha   90.00
_cell.angle_beta   90.00
_cell.angle_gamma   90.00
#
_symmetry.space_group_name_H-M   'P 1'
#
loop_
_entity.id
_entity.type
_entity.pdbx_description
1 polymer ?
#
loop_
_entity_poly.entity_id
_entity_poly.type
_entity_poly.pdbx_seq_one_letter_code
_entity_poly.pdbx_strand_id
1 'polypeptide(L)'
;MLVAFSVSPSGGDNPDASVHDAVAAAVHVVRESGLPNRTDSMFTTIEGEWDECMAVVKEATAAVAEYGPRVSLVLKADIRPGHTGELTGKLERLESALSHHELGRSQERRGITSGASDDAAGQRGGQAADRDTAARNEPSAGGQQ
;
A
#
# COMPACT_ATOMS: atom_id res chain seq x y z
N MET A 1 19.84 -2.02 5.12
CA MET A 1 18.55 -1.32 5.18
C MET A 1 17.95 -1.14 3.79
N LEU A 2 16.65 -0.80 3.66
CA LEU A 2 16.05 -0.36 2.39
C LEU A 2 15.90 1.15 2.36
N VAL A 3 16.23 1.75 1.22
CA VAL A 3 15.96 3.17 0.94
C VAL A 3 15.19 3.27 -0.36
N ALA A 4 13.96 3.77 -0.29
CA ALA A 4 13.16 4.14 -1.44
C ALA A 4 13.25 5.65 -1.64
N PHE A 5 13.60 6.10 -2.84
CA PHE A 5 13.67 7.52 -3.13
C PHE A 5 13.15 7.86 -4.52
N SER A 6 12.70 9.09 -4.66
CA SER A 6 12.31 9.72 -5.91
C SER A 6 13.00 11.06 -6.02
N VAL A 7 13.62 11.33 -7.15
CA VAL A 7 14.36 12.56 -7.40
C VAL A 7 13.95 13.14 -8.75
N SER A 8 13.69 14.44 -8.80
CA SER A 8 13.30 15.12 -10.03
C SER A 8 13.79 16.57 -10.06
N PRO A 9 14.17 17.11 -11.24
CA PRO A 9 14.45 18.53 -11.38
C PRO A 9 13.15 19.34 -11.37
N SER A 10 13.23 20.62 -11.05
CA SER A 10 12.13 21.55 -11.22
C SER A 10 12.67 22.92 -11.65
N GLY A 11 11.83 23.69 -12.37
CA GLY A 11 12.19 25.01 -12.88
C GLY A 11 13.04 25.00 -14.15
N GLY A 12 13.07 23.89 -14.91
CA GLY A 12 13.69 23.82 -16.22
C GLY A 12 12.72 24.22 -17.34
N ASP A 13 13.27 24.58 -18.51
CA ASP A 13 12.52 25.03 -19.68
C ASP A 13 11.95 23.88 -20.54
N ASN A 14 11.60 22.75 -19.93
CA ASN A 14 11.04 21.61 -20.64
C ASN A 14 9.53 21.82 -20.86
N PRO A 15 9.07 22.08 -22.11
CA PRO A 15 7.68 22.39 -22.41
C PRO A 15 6.72 21.22 -22.16
N ASP A 16 7.23 19.99 -22.18
CA ASP A 16 6.43 18.77 -21.97
C ASP A 16 6.40 18.32 -20.51
N ALA A 17 7.05 19.08 -19.59
CA ALA A 17 7.25 18.71 -18.21
C ALA A 17 7.83 17.30 -18.01
N SER A 18 8.46 16.73 -19.05
CA SER A 18 9.06 15.40 -18.99
C SER A 18 10.41 15.46 -18.29
N VAL A 19 10.63 14.57 -17.35
CA VAL A 19 11.87 14.47 -16.56
C VAL A 19 12.63 13.16 -16.83
N HIS A 20 12.28 12.45 -17.91
CA HIS A 20 12.79 11.11 -18.15
C HIS A 20 14.31 11.03 -18.29
N ASP A 21 14.96 12.04 -18.89
CA ASP A 21 16.43 12.07 -19.04
C ASP A 21 17.11 12.25 -17.68
N ALA A 22 16.59 13.15 -16.85
CA ALA A 22 17.08 13.35 -15.50
C ALA A 22 16.89 12.09 -14.61
N VAL A 23 15.75 11.43 -14.73
CA VAL A 23 15.48 10.17 -14.02
C VAL A 23 16.39 9.06 -14.53
N ALA A 24 16.65 9.00 -15.85
CA ALA A 24 17.58 8.03 -16.42
C ALA A 24 19.00 8.22 -15.88
N ALA A 25 19.47 9.48 -15.74
CA ALA A 25 20.75 9.78 -15.14
C ALA A 25 20.85 9.30 -13.68
N ALA A 26 19.81 9.55 -12.88
CA ALA A 26 19.75 9.06 -11.49
C ALA A 26 19.75 7.52 -11.41
N VAL A 27 18.97 6.86 -12.27
CA VAL A 27 18.89 5.38 -12.30
C VAL A 27 20.21 4.77 -12.78
N HIS A 28 20.92 5.45 -13.68
CA HIS A 28 22.25 5.01 -14.09
C HIS A 28 23.22 4.97 -12.91
N VAL A 29 23.28 6.03 -12.11
CA VAL A 29 24.09 6.07 -10.87
C VAL A 29 23.74 4.90 -9.95
N VAL A 30 22.44 4.65 -9.75
CA VAL A 30 22.00 3.53 -8.91
C VAL A 30 22.50 2.18 -9.43
N ARG A 31 22.41 1.94 -10.73
CA ARG A 31 22.86 0.68 -11.34
C ARG A 31 24.37 0.50 -11.28
N GLU A 32 25.14 1.56 -11.46
CA GLU A 32 26.60 1.55 -11.37
C GLU A 32 27.09 1.35 -9.91
N SER A 33 26.28 1.66 -8.91
CA SER A 33 26.63 1.47 -7.50
C SER A 33 26.87 0.01 -7.10
N GLY A 34 26.31 -0.94 -7.86
CA GLY A 34 26.35 -2.36 -7.53
C GLY A 34 25.45 -2.78 -6.37
N LEU A 35 24.74 -1.85 -5.72
CA LEU A 35 23.78 -2.19 -4.67
C LEU A 35 22.55 -2.91 -5.26
N PRO A 36 21.97 -3.89 -4.56
CA PRO A 36 20.67 -4.43 -4.91
C PRO A 36 19.65 -3.30 -5.09
N ASN A 37 18.98 -3.26 -6.25
CA ASN A 37 18.09 -2.16 -6.57
C ASN A 37 16.89 -2.60 -7.40
N ARG A 38 15.82 -1.78 -7.33
CA ARG A 38 14.62 -1.92 -8.14
C ARG A 38 14.03 -0.54 -8.42
N THR A 39 13.73 -0.27 -9.68
CA THR A 39 13.04 0.96 -10.11
C THR A 39 11.62 0.63 -10.53
N ASP A 40 10.67 1.32 -9.92
CA ASP A 40 9.25 1.30 -10.26
C ASP A 40 8.85 2.64 -10.91
N SER A 41 7.56 2.82 -11.21
CA SER A 41 7.05 4.03 -11.88
C SER A 41 7.20 5.32 -11.06
N MET A 42 7.33 5.22 -9.74
CA MET A 42 7.37 6.38 -8.83
C MET A 42 8.67 6.46 -8.02
N PHE A 43 9.27 5.32 -7.68
CA PHE A 43 10.41 5.23 -6.78
C PHE A 43 11.47 4.26 -7.29
N THR A 44 12.71 4.55 -6.91
CA THR A 44 13.80 3.59 -6.94
C THR A 44 14.12 3.15 -5.53
N THR A 45 14.18 1.85 -5.30
CA THR A 45 14.54 1.26 -4.01
C THR A 45 15.91 0.61 -4.11
N ILE A 46 16.78 0.89 -3.15
CA ILE A 46 18.11 0.29 -2.99
C ILE A 46 18.22 -0.39 -1.64
N GLU A 47 19.09 -1.39 -1.56
CA GLU A 47 19.41 -2.09 -0.32
C GLU A 47 20.91 -2.07 -0.05
N GLY A 48 21.30 -1.70 1.16
CA GLY A 48 22.71 -1.63 1.59
C GLY A 48 22.84 -1.11 3.00
N GLU A 49 24.08 -0.81 3.40
CA GLU A 49 24.35 -0.13 4.65
C GLU A 49 24.03 1.37 4.53
N TRP A 50 23.95 2.05 5.67
CA TRP A 50 23.53 3.45 5.72
C TRP A 50 24.39 4.35 4.83
N ASP A 51 25.72 4.29 4.99
CA ASP A 51 26.62 5.17 4.27
C ASP A 51 26.64 4.87 2.76
N GLU A 52 26.54 3.61 2.38
CA GLU A 52 26.46 3.19 0.97
C GLU A 52 25.18 3.72 0.32
N CYS A 53 24.03 3.50 0.94
CA CYS A 53 22.74 3.98 0.42
C CYS A 53 22.71 5.51 0.31
N MET A 54 23.20 6.23 1.33
CA MET A 54 23.20 7.69 1.32
C MET A 54 24.19 8.28 0.32
N ALA A 55 25.32 7.61 0.08
CA ALA A 55 26.25 8.00 -0.98
C ALA A 55 25.59 7.90 -2.36
N VAL A 56 24.91 6.79 -2.66
CA VAL A 56 24.18 6.61 -3.92
C VAL A 56 23.06 7.63 -4.09
N VAL A 57 22.26 7.90 -3.06
CA VAL A 57 21.19 8.92 -3.11
C VAL A 57 21.78 10.31 -3.37
N LYS A 58 22.92 10.66 -2.75
CA LYS A 58 23.62 11.93 -2.96
C LYS A 58 24.10 12.07 -4.40
N GLU A 59 24.73 11.05 -4.96
CA GLU A 59 25.24 11.05 -6.32
C GLU A 59 24.11 11.10 -7.34
N ALA A 60 23.03 10.32 -7.16
CA ALA A 60 21.85 10.37 -8.00
C ALA A 60 21.17 11.74 -7.97
N THR A 61 21.13 12.39 -6.80
CA THR A 61 20.62 13.76 -6.67
C THR A 61 21.49 14.78 -7.39
N ALA A 62 22.81 14.63 -7.32
CA ALA A 62 23.76 15.49 -8.05
C ALA A 62 23.62 15.33 -9.56
N ALA A 63 23.44 14.11 -10.07
CA ALA A 63 23.22 13.86 -11.50
C ALA A 63 21.95 14.56 -12.01
N VAL A 64 20.87 14.58 -11.21
CA VAL A 64 19.62 15.27 -11.56
C VAL A 64 19.77 16.81 -11.53
N ALA A 65 20.66 17.33 -10.69
CA ALA A 65 20.89 18.78 -10.58
C ALA A 65 21.41 19.42 -11.89
N GLU A 66 21.98 18.62 -12.80
CA GLU A 66 22.41 19.09 -14.12
C GLU A 66 21.22 19.45 -15.05
N TYR A 67 20.01 19.02 -14.71
CA TYR A 67 18.81 19.18 -15.54
C TYR A 67 17.89 20.33 -15.10
N GLY A 68 18.23 21.05 -14.04
CA GLY A 68 17.41 22.17 -13.60
C GLY A 68 17.94 22.88 -12.35
N PRO A 69 17.52 24.10 -12.11
CA PRO A 69 18.05 24.94 -11.02
C PRO A 69 17.62 24.46 -9.61
N ARG A 70 16.70 23.55 -9.53
CA ARG A 70 16.20 22.98 -8.27
C ARG A 70 15.96 21.50 -8.41
N VAL A 71 16.29 20.74 -7.38
CA VAL A 71 15.99 19.31 -7.28
C VAL A 71 15.04 19.06 -6.12
N SER A 72 14.02 18.26 -6.38
CA SER A 72 13.14 17.72 -5.35
C SER A 72 13.53 16.27 -5.07
N LEU A 73 13.82 15.97 -3.81
CA LEU A 73 14.13 14.63 -3.34
C LEU A 73 13.10 14.20 -2.29
N VAL A 74 12.49 13.05 -2.50
CA VAL A 74 11.67 12.35 -1.50
C VAL A 74 12.37 11.06 -1.14
N LEU A 75 12.54 10.79 0.14
CA LEU A 75 13.25 9.62 0.63
C LEU A 75 12.48 8.97 1.78
N LYS A 76 12.38 7.63 1.74
CA LYS A 76 11.88 6.80 2.82
C LYS A 76 12.89 5.70 3.11
N ALA A 77 13.36 5.62 4.35
CA ALA A 77 14.23 4.55 4.79
C ALA A 77 13.49 3.56 5.71
N ASP A 78 13.79 2.28 5.56
CA ASP A 78 13.39 1.21 6.46
C ASP A 78 14.63 0.53 7.01
N ILE A 79 14.89 0.80 8.28
CA ILE A 79 16.13 0.40 8.96
C ILE A 79 15.84 -0.77 9.88
N ARG A 80 16.35 -1.95 9.49
CA ARG A 80 16.20 -3.17 10.27
C ARG A 80 17.56 -3.85 10.45
N PRO A 81 18.25 -3.58 11.56
CA PRO A 81 19.57 -4.14 11.78
C PRO A 81 19.61 -5.66 11.69
N GLY A 82 20.64 -6.21 11.04
CA GLY A 82 20.84 -7.65 10.90
C GLY A 82 19.95 -8.32 9.85
N HIS A 83 19.17 -7.57 9.05
CA HIS A 83 18.36 -8.11 7.97
C HIS A 83 18.89 -7.64 6.63
N THR A 84 19.07 -8.61 5.73
CA THR A 84 19.51 -8.43 4.33
C THR A 84 18.56 -9.20 3.41
N GLY A 85 18.58 -8.87 2.11
CA GLY A 85 17.69 -9.49 1.12
C GLY A 85 16.22 -9.03 1.26
N GLU A 86 15.99 -7.90 1.91
CA GLU A 86 14.64 -7.37 2.18
C GLU A 86 13.98 -6.78 0.95
N LEU A 87 14.74 -6.45 -0.10
CA LEU A 87 14.23 -5.96 -1.38
C LEU A 87 13.27 -6.97 -2.04
N THR A 88 13.54 -8.26 -1.90
CA THR A 88 12.69 -9.36 -2.37
C THR A 88 11.94 -10.04 -1.22
N GLY A 89 12.60 -10.28 -0.10
CA GLY A 89 12.04 -11.02 1.03
C GLY A 89 10.77 -10.42 1.63
N LYS A 90 10.62 -9.09 1.60
CA LYS A 90 9.35 -8.44 2.01
C LYS A 90 8.20 -8.79 1.09
N LEU A 91 8.43 -8.80 -0.22
CA LEU A 91 7.41 -9.13 -1.21
C LEU A 91 7.00 -10.60 -1.11
N GLU A 92 7.97 -11.50 -0.97
CA GLU A 92 7.71 -12.93 -0.79
C GLU A 92 6.84 -13.21 0.46
N ARG A 93 7.15 -12.56 1.57
CA ARG A 93 6.34 -12.67 2.80
C ARG A 93 4.93 -12.10 2.62
N LEU A 94 4.79 -11.00 1.86
CA LEU A 94 3.50 -10.41 1.54
C LEU A 94 2.66 -11.36 0.68
N GLU A 95 3.23 -11.92 -0.38
CA GLU A 95 2.54 -12.87 -1.27
C GLU A 95 2.11 -14.13 -0.50
N SER A 96 2.97 -14.64 0.39
CA SER A 96 2.63 -15.75 1.27
C SER A 96 1.44 -15.42 2.18
N ALA A 97 1.43 -14.23 2.78
CA ALA A 97 0.34 -13.80 3.65
C ALA A 97 -0.98 -13.62 2.87
N LEU A 98 -0.92 -13.08 1.66
CA LEU A 98 -2.09 -12.92 0.77
C LEU A 98 -2.69 -14.27 0.40
N SER A 99 -1.85 -15.25 0.04
CA SER A 99 -2.30 -16.60 -0.30
C SER A 99 -3.03 -17.28 0.87
N HIS A 100 -2.53 -17.13 2.10
CA HIS A 100 -3.22 -17.65 3.29
C HIS A 100 -4.55 -16.96 3.54
N HIS A 101 -4.62 -15.64 3.33
CA HIS A 101 -5.85 -14.88 3.50
C HIS A 101 -6.93 -15.27 2.48
N GLU A 102 -6.55 -15.53 1.23
CA GLU A 102 -7.48 -15.97 0.18
C GLU A 102 -8.02 -17.38 0.43
N LEU A 103 -7.17 -18.30 0.92
CA LEU A 103 -7.59 -19.66 1.30
C LEU A 103 -8.59 -19.63 2.46
N GLY A 104 -8.37 -18.80 3.47
CA GLY A 104 -9.29 -18.63 4.60
C GLY A 104 -10.66 -18.12 4.15
N ARG A 105 -10.73 -17.10 3.32
CA ARG A 105 -11.99 -16.56 2.76
C ARG A 105 -12.74 -17.57 1.88
N SER A 106 -12.00 -18.40 1.15
CA SER A 106 -12.60 -19.44 0.30
C SER A 106 -13.25 -20.55 1.12
N GLN A 107 -12.69 -20.89 2.27
CA GLN A 107 -13.25 -21.88 3.22
C GLN A 107 -14.51 -21.34 3.92
N GLU A 108 -14.50 -20.09 4.36
CA GLU A 108 -15.67 -19.44 4.94
C GLU A 108 -16.85 -19.38 3.97
N ARG A 109 -16.61 -19.03 2.70
CA ARG A 109 -17.65 -19.04 1.65
C ARG A 109 -18.24 -20.42 1.41
N ARG A 110 -17.43 -21.47 1.44
CA ARG A 110 -17.90 -22.87 1.30
C ARG A 110 -18.66 -23.34 2.52
N GLY A 111 -18.28 -22.90 3.73
CA GLY A 111 -19.00 -23.23 4.97
C GLY A 111 -20.40 -22.61 5.03
N ILE A 112 -20.60 -21.41 4.50
CA ILE A 112 -21.90 -20.73 4.46
C ILE A 112 -22.87 -21.41 3.47
N THR A 113 -22.37 -22.00 2.37
CA THR A 113 -23.22 -22.67 1.38
C THR A 113 -23.63 -24.10 1.78
N SER A 114 -22.94 -24.75 2.71
CA SER A 114 -23.29 -26.09 3.21
C SER A 114 -24.27 -26.08 4.39
N GLY A 115 -24.54 -24.92 4.99
CA GLY A 115 -25.50 -24.78 6.11
C GLY A 115 -26.91 -24.38 5.70
N ALA A 116 -27.22 -24.21 4.40
CA ALA A 116 -28.50 -23.69 3.93
C ALA A 116 -29.48 -24.75 3.38
N SER A 117 -29.26 -26.03 3.61
CA SER A 117 -30.09 -27.09 3.02
C SER A 117 -30.82 -28.05 4.02
N ASP A 118 -30.93 -27.74 5.29
CA ASP A 118 -31.59 -28.63 6.24
C ASP A 118 -32.66 -27.97 7.17
N ASP A 119 -33.44 -26.99 6.68
CA ASP A 119 -34.64 -26.54 7.39
C ASP A 119 -35.77 -26.15 6.44
N ALA A 120 -36.28 -27.10 5.65
CA ALA A 120 -37.54 -26.95 4.93
C ALA A 120 -38.34 -28.25 4.90
N ALA A 121 -38.64 -28.80 6.07
CA ALA A 121 -39.74 -29.80 6.20
C ALA A 121 -40.24 -29.86 7.65
N GLY A 122 -41.40 -29.28 7.88
CA GLY A 122 -42.25 -29.64 9.05
C GLY A 122 -42.67 -28.45 9.92
N GLN A 123 -43.77 -27.79 9.62
CA GLN A 123 -45.01 -27.88 10.41
C GLN A 123 -46.01 -26.83 9.94
N ARG A 124 -47.01 -27.33 9.23
CA ARG A 124 -48.32 -26.66 9.14
C ARG A 124 -49.12 -27.06 10.37
N GLY A 125 -49.69 -26.11 11.05
CA GLY A 125 -50.70 -26.42 12.10
C GLY A 125 -50.98 -25.26 13.03
N GLY A 126 -51.98 -24.46 12.70
CA GLY A 126 -53.09 -24.14 13.59
C GLY A 126 -52.93 -23.00 14.59
N GLN A 127 -53.66 -22.01 14.32
CA GLN A 127 -54.74 -21.44 15.11
C GLN A 127 -54.65 -19.96 15.44
N ALA A 128 -55.77 -19.34 15.15
CA ALA A 128 -56.14 -17.95 15.22
C ALA A 128 -56.42 -17.42 16.65
N ALA A 129 -56.64 -16.09 16.67
CA ALA A 129 -57.26 -15.23 17.68
C ALA A 129 -56.33 -14.75 18.81
N ASP A 130 -56.28 -13.52 19.21
CA ASP A 130 -57.31 -12.49 19.35
C ASP A 130 -56.66 -11.19 19.85
N ARG A 131 -57.12 -10.06 19.31
CA ARG A 131 -57.36 -8.75 19.94
C ARG A 131 -56.35 -8.07 20.86
N ASP A 132 -55.95 -6.89 20.38
CA ASP A 132 -56.42 -5.58 20.91
C ASP A 132 -55.60 -4.97 22.07
N THR A 133 -55.15 -3.82 21.88
CA THR A 133 -55.27 -2.58 22.65
C THR A 133 -54.03 -1.67 22.50
N ALA A 134 -54.19 -0.66 21.74
CA ALA A 134 -54.02 0.78 21.98
C ALA A 134 -53.20 1.25 23.19
N ALA A 135 -52.29 2.17 22.91
CA ALA A 135 -52.17 3.56 23.41
C ALA A 135 -50.74 4.09 23.28
N ARG A 136 -50.56 5.03 22.34
CA ARG A 136 -50.19 6.42 22.59
C ARG A 136 -49.19 6.68 23.71
N ASN A 137 -48.05 7.25 23.31
CA ASN A 137 -47.67 8.57 23.78
C ASN A 137 -46.37 9.07 23.08
N GLU A 138 -46.47 10.05 22.26
CA GLU A 138 -45.50 11.12 22.05
C GLU A 138 -45.85 12.31 22.96
N PRO A 139 -45.12 13.45 22.95
CA PRO A 139 -43.71 13.78 22.78
C PRO A 139 -43.20 14.75 23.90
N SER A 140 -41.91 15.13 23.86
CA SER A 140 -41.42 16.46 24.34
C SER A 140 -39.90 16.53 24.13
N ALA A 141 -39.32 17.32 23.26
CA ALA A 141 -39.16 18.75 23.21
C ALA A 141 -38.27 19.36 24.32
N GLY A 142 -37.25 20.04 23.88
CA GLY A 142 -36.45 21.01 24.61
C GLY A 142 -35.01 20.57 24.81
N GLY A 143 -33.94 21.25 24.40
CA GLY A 143 -33.74 22.66 24.18
C GLY A 143 -32.40 23.04 24.79
N GLN A 144 -31.53 23.71 23.97
CA GLN A 144 -30.54 24.72 24.36
C GLN A 144 -29.52 24.38 25.48
N GLN A 145 -28.29 24.44 25.22
CA GLN A 145 -27.32 25.58 25.10
C GLN A 145 -26.03 25.07 24.45
#